data_8c5646eff5f24f5d8dff389ad4175fbc
#
_entry.id   8c5646eff5f24f5d8dff389ad4175fbc
#
_cell.length_a   1.000
_cell.length_b   1.000
_cell.length_c   1.000
_cell.angle_alpha   90.00
_cell.angle_beta   90.00
_cell.angle_gamma   90.00
#
_symmetry.space_group_name_H-M   'P 1'
#
loop_
_entity.id
_entity.type
_entity.pdbx_description
1 polymer ?
#
loop_
_entity_poly.entity_id
_entity_poly.type
_entity_poly.pdbx_seq_one_letter_code
_entity_poly.pdbx_strand_id
1 'polypeptide(L)'
;LYFDKQLWILGGPPCQGFSTAGNARTMDDPRNSLFMHYKSLLNEIKPNGFIFENVAGLLNMEKGKVFERVKEEFSSTMKTMNGWILNSEHYAIPQRRKRVILVGSNDPLFSIEPPQKLTEDKESWVSVKDALSDLPPLQHGEDGSGKYYIHHPENDYQLFMRGNITPSEYYERNIKPSL
;
A
#
# COMPACT_ATOMS: atom_id res chain seq x y z
N LEU A 1 -26.30 -4.44 -15.39
CA LEU A 1 -25.62 -4.80 -16.66
C LEU A 1 -24.22 -5.40 -16.45
N TYR A 2 -23.87 -5.81 -15.22
CA TYR A 2 -22.59 -6.44 -14.87
C TYR A 2 -22.80 -7.70 -14.01
N PHE A 3 -23.88 -8.47 -14.24
CA PHE A 3 -24.34 -9.55 -13.37
C PHE A 3 -23.37 -10.74 -13.24
N ASP A 4 -22.37 -10.86 -14.11
CA ASP A 4 -21.36 -11.92 -14.07
C ASP A 4 -19.95 -11.43 -13.62
N LYS A 5 -19.79 -10.16 -13.25
CA LYS A 5 -18.51 -9.61 -12.81
C LYS A 5 -18.52 -9.30 -11.34
N GLN A 6 -17.42 -9.63 -10.67
CA GLN A 6 -17.21 -9.21 -9.29
C GLN A 6 -16.88 -7.72 -9.22
N LEU A 7 -17.58 -6.99 -8.36
CA LEU A 7 -17.33 -5.60 -8.06
C LEU A 7 -16.50 -5.48 -6.78
N TRP A 8 -15.35 -4.84 -6.88
CA TRP A 8 -14.49 -4.53 -5.75
C TRP A 8 -14.31 -3.04 -5.60
N ILE A 9 -14.34 -2.53 -4.36
CA ILE A 9 -14.08 -1.12 -4.06
C ILE A 9 -12.71 -0.99 -3.40
N LEU A 10 -11.81 -0.23 -4.02
CA LEU A 10 -10.50 0.10 -3.47
C LEU A 10 -10.52 1.54 -2.97
N GLY A 11 -10.03 1.78 -1.75
CA GLY A 11 -9.97 3.12 -1.20
C GLY A 11 -8.94 3.29 -0.09
N GLY A 12 -8.32 4.47 -0.07
CA GLY A 12 -7.44 4.95 0.99
C GLY A 12 -7.93 6.30 1.49
N PRO A 13 -9.11 6.38 2.18
CA PRO A 13 -9.60 7.65 2.67
C PRO A 13 -8.58 8.25 3.65
N PRO A 14 -8.25 9.54 3.52
CA PRO A 14 -7.26 10.16 4.38
C PRO A 14 -7.73 10.14 5.84
N CYS A 15 -6.85 9.66 6.72
CA CYS A 15 -7.05 9.65 8.16
C CYS A 15 -6.25 10.79 8.81
N GLN A 16 -6.53 12.03 8.42
CA GLN A 16 -5.79 13.19 8.92
C GLN A 16 -5.97 13.44 10.42
N GLY A 17 -7.12 13.14 10.95
CA GLY A 17 -7.39 13.12 12.40
C GLY A 17 -6.66 12.00 13.13
N PHE A 18 -6.13 11.03 12.37
CA PHE A 18 -5.35 9.89 12.86
C PHE A 18 -3.84 10.04 12.62
N SER A 19 -3.38 11.16 12.07
CA SER A 19 -1.97 11.41 11.83
C SER A 19 -1.24 11.78 13.13
N THR A 20 0.01 11.33 13.27
CA THR A 20 0.88 11.61 14.42
C THR A 20 1.28 13.08 14.58
N ALA A 21 0.94 13.94 13.61
CA ALA A 21 1.34 15.34 13.55
C ALA A 21 0.33 16.34 14.16
N GLY A 22 -0.81 15.88 14.71
CA GLY A 22 -1.84 16.76 15.27
C GLY A 22 -2.18 16.47 16.73
N ASN A 23 -2.51 17.51 17.49
CA ASN A 23 -2.84 17.42 18.93
C ASN A 23 -4.25 16.88 19.25
N ALA A 24 -5.11 16.64 18.26
CA ALA A 24 -6.47 16.14 18.44
C ALA A 24 -6.60 14.75 17.76
N ARG A 25 -6.63 13.69 18.57
CA ARG A 25 -6.66 12.29 18.13
C ARG A 25 -7.96 11.61 18.56
N THR A 26 -9.12 12.21 18.28
CA THR A 26 -10.41 11.64 18.66
C THR A 26 -11.20 11.19 17.42
N MET A 27 -12.05 10.18 17.60
CA MET A 27 -12.98 9.72 16.55
C MET A 27 -13.94 10.81 16.10
N ASP A 28 -14.21 11.80 16.97
CA ASP A 28 -15.15 12.91 16.72
C ASP A 28 -14.53 14.03 15.86
N ASP A 29 -13.26 13.90 15.44
CA ASP A 29 -12.64 14.85 14.52
C ASP A 29 -13.36 14.80 13.16
N PRO A 30 -13.90 15.93 12.65
CA PRO A 30 -14.59 15.99 11.35
C PRO A 30 -13.77 15.42 10.19
N ARG A 31 -12.44 15.44 10.32
CA ARG A 31 -11.52 14.87 9.32
C ARG A 31 -11.57 13.33 9.23
N ASN A 32 -12.16 12.68 10.24
CA ASN A 32 -12.39 11.23 10.25
C ASN A 32 -13.70 10.84 9.56
N SER A 33 -14.51 11.81 9.15
CA SER A 33 -15.78 11.56 8.43
C SER A 33 -15.60 10.77 7.14
N LEU A 34 -14.45 10.90 6.47
CA LEU A 34 -14.18 10.20 5.21
C LEU A 34 -14.13 8.68 5.34
N PHE A 35 -13.71 8.16 6.48
CA PHE A 35 -13.82 6.74 6.79
C PHE A 35 -15.30 6.30 6.86
N MET A 36 -16.15 7.09 7.51
CA MET A 36 -17.60 6.80 7.60
C MET A 36 -18.27 6.91 6.24
N HIS A 37 -17.85 7.83 5.37
CA HIS A 37 -18.33 7.90 3.99
C HIS A 37 -17.93 6.67 3.18
N TYR A 38 -16.70 6.17 3.36
CA TYR A 38 -16.27 4.93 2.73
C TYR A 38 -17.15 3.75 3.18
N LYS A 39 -17.44 3.62 4.48
CA LYS A 39 -18.38 2.62 5.01
C LYS A 39 -19.77 2.77 4.40
N SER A 40 -20.31 4.01 4.35
CA SER A 40 -21.62 4.27 3.75
C SER A 40 -21.68 3.84 2.30
N LEU A 41 -20.61 4.09 1.53
CA LEU A 41 -20.48 3.64 0.15
C LEU A 41 -20.52 2.12 0.03
N LEU A 42 -19.83 1.37 0.92
CA LEU A 42 -19.88 -0.09 0.94
C LEU A 42 -21.30 -0.60 1.22
N ASN A 43 -22.02 0.04 2.13
CA ASN A 43 -23.41 -0.33 2.47
C ASN A 43 -24.38 -0.04 1.33
N GLU A 44 -24.19 1.04 0.59
CA GLU A 44 -25.04 1.44 -0.53
C GLU A 44 -24.80 0.57 -1.76
N ILE A 45 -23.53 0.41 -2.17
CA ILE A 45 -23.15 -0.31 -3.38
C ILE A 45 -23.22 -1.83 -3.18
N LYS A 46 -22.98 -2.34 -1.96
CA LYS A 46 -22.93 -3.76 -1.61
C LYS A 46 -22.01 -4.56 -2.56
N PRO A 47 -20.72 -4.17 -2.65
CA PRO A 47 -19.77 -4.83 -3.55
C PRO A 47 -19.50 -6.28 -3.12
N ASN A 48 -18.87 -7.07 -3.99
CA ASN A 48 -18.38 -8.41 -3.65
C ASN A 48 -17.25 -8.37 -2.63
N GLY A 49 -16.46 -7.29 -2.62
CA GLY A 49 -15.41 -7.08 -1.66
C GLY A 49 -14.86 -5.66 -1.67
N PHE A 50 -13.95 -5.40 -0.74
CA PHE A 50 -13.24 -4.12 -0.67
C PHE A 50 -11.77 -4.32 -0.31
N ILE A 51 -10.95 -3.34 -0.67
CA ILE A 51 -9.59 -3.16 -0.19
C ILE A 51 -9.50 -1.74 0.38
N PHE A 52 -9.16 -1.65 1.66
CA PHE A 52 -8.96 -0.38 2.37
C PHE A 52 -7.49 -0.24 2.74
N GLU A 53 -6.86 0.88 2.37
CA GLU A 53 -5.48 1.21 2.72
C GLU A 53 -5.43 2.37 3.70
N ASN A 54 -4.50 2.30 4.67
CA ASN A 54 -4.25 3.45 5.54
C ASN A 54 -2.84 3.46 6.13
N VAL A 55 -2.50 4.56 6.80
CA VAL A 55 -1.21 4.72 7.50
C VAL A 55 -1.13 3.81 8.73
N ALA A 56 0.07 3.31 9.02
CA ALA A 56 0.29 2.44 10.19
C ALA A 56 0.03 3.16 11.54
N GLY A 57 -0.01 4.50 11.55
CA GLY A 57 -0.41 5.29 12.72
C GLY A 57 -1.78 4.91 13.28
N LEU A 58 -2.69 4.44 12.41
CA LEU A 58 -4.02 3.95 12.80
C LEU A 58 -3.96 2.85 13.87
N LEU A 59 -2.94 1.98 13.83
CA LEU A 59 -2.79 0.86 14.77
C LEU A 59 -2.43 1.29 16.19
N ASN A 60 -1.77 2.45 16.35
CA ASN A 60 -1.26 2.92 17.63
C ASN A 60 -2.18 3.92 18.31
N MET A 61 -3.24 4.35 17.63
CA MET A 61 -4.15 5.34 18.14
C MET A 61 -4.99 4.80 19.27
N GLU A 62 -5.11 5.59 20.33
CA GLU A 62 -5.81 5.20 21.54
C GLU A 62 -5.45 3.78 22.01
N LYS A 63 -4.16 3.42 21.93
CA LYS A 63 -3.66 2.07 22.27
C LYS A 63 -4.31 0.94 21.43
N GLY A 64 -4.59 1.21 20.15
CA GLY A 64 -5.17 0.25 19.20
C GLY A 64 -6.70 0.27 19.13
N LYS A 65 -7.39 0.95 20.01
CA LYS A 65 -8.88 0.98 20.04
C LYS A 65 -9.50 1.49 18.74
N VAL A 66 -8.86 2.48 18.10
CA VAL A 66 -9.35 3.02 16.83
C VAL A 66 -9.33 1.96 15.74
N PHE A 67 -8.26 1.18 15.64
CA PHE A 67 -8.16 0.11 14.65
C PHE A 67 -9.20 -0.99 14.89
N GLU A 68 -9.42 -1.39 16.13
CA GLU A 68 -10.47 -2.37 16.47
C GLU A 68 -11.86 -1.85 16.08
N ARG A 69 -12.18 -0.59 16.36
CA ARG A 69 -13.44 0.02 15.91
C ARG A 69 -13.57 0.04 14.39
N VAL A 70 -12.49 0.37 13.66
CA VAL A 70 -12.49 0.31 12.18
C VAL A 70 -12.80 -1.10 11.69
N LYS A 71 -12.21 -2.12 12.30
CA LYS A 71 -12.52 -3.52 11.97
C LYS A 71 -13.97 -3.88 12.27
N GLU A 72 -14.48 -3.52 13.44
CA GLU A 72 -15.87 -3.77 13.84
C GLU A 72 -16.85 -3.12 12.86
N GLU A 73 -16.62 -1.86 12.50
CA GLU A 73 -17.46 -1.11 11.57
C GLU A 73 -17.50 -1.75 10.18
N PHE A 74 -16.36 -2.24 9.67
CA PHE A 74 -16.32 -2.93 8.39
C PHE A 74 -16.81 -4.38 8.45
N SER A 75 -16.63 -5.08 9.57
CA SER A 75 -17.17 -6.43 9.77
C SER A 75 -18.68 -6.48 9.67
N SER A 76 -19.37 -5.37 9.95
CA SER A 76 -20.82 -5.26 9.76
C SER A 76 -21.24 -5.25 8.29
N THR A 77 -20.32 -4.99 7.37
CA THR A 77 -20.58 -4.85 5.92
C THR A 77 -20.16 -6.07 5.09
N MET A 78 -19.29 -6.93 5.63
CA MET A 78 -18.69 -8.06 4.91
C MET A 78 -18.76 -9.35 5.74
N LYS A 79 -18.76 -10.50 5.07
CA LYS A 79 -18.79 -11.82 5.72
C LYS A 79 -17.43 -12.28 6.21
N THR A 80 -16.38 -11.91 5.48
CA THR A 80 -14.99 -12.21 5.84
C THR A 80 -14.16 -10.94 5.79
N MET A 81 -13.16 -10.83 6.67
CA MET A 81 -12.23 -9.72 6.69
C MET A 81 -10.86 -10.16 7.19
N ASN A 82 -9.82 -9.76 6.46
CA ASN A 82 -8.42 -9.94 6.83
C ASN A 82 -7.70 -8.60 6.85
N GLY A 83 -6.64 -8.48 7.63
CA GLY A 83 -5.88 -7.26 7.71
C GLY A 83 -4.41 -7.50 7.99
N TRP A 84 -3.54 -6.73 7.33
CA TRP A 84 -2.09 -6.86 7.43
C TRP A 84 -1.40 -5.51 7.56
N ILE A 85 -0.18 -5.56 8.08
CA ILE A 85 0.78 -4.45 7.99
C ILE A 85 1.80 -4.84 6.94
N LEU A 86 1.85 -4.06 5.86
CA LEU A 86 2.83 -4.24 4.80
C LEU A 86 3.90 -3.16 4.91
N ASN A 87 5.16 -3.59 4.77
CA ASN A 87 6.32 -2.70 4.70
C ASN A 87 6.85 -2.69 3.26
N SER A 88 6.90 -1.52 2.64
CA SER A 88 7.27 -1.39 1.22
C SER A 88 8.63 -1.98 0.89
N GLU A 89 9.59 -1.88 1.82
CA GLU A 89 10.93 -2.43 1.66
C GLU A 89 10.97 -3.94 1.43
N HIS A 90 9.96 -4.68 1.91
CA HIS A 90 9.84 -6.12 1.67
C HIS A 90 9.34 -6.49 0.27
N TYR A 91 9.00 -5.50 -0.55
CA TYR A 91 8.44 -5.67 -1.90
C TYR A 91 9.29 -5.01 -2.98
N ALA A 92 10.61 -4.95 -2.76
CA ALA A 92 11.59 -4.34 -3.65
C ALA A 92 11.27 -2.87 -3.98
N ILE A 93 10.67 -2.13 -3.05
CA ILE A 93 10.39 -0.71 -3.18
C ILE A 93 11.46 0.07 -2.40
N PRO A 94 12.18 1.02 -3.02
CA PRO A 94 13.26 1.79 -2.39
C PRO A 94 12.73 2.86 -1.42
N GLN A 95 11.81 2.46 -0.54
CA GLN A 95 11.18 3.35 0.44
C GLN A 95 10.80 2.56 1.69
N ARG A 96 11.10 3.09 2.87
CA ARG A 96 10.56 2.60 4.13
C ARG A 96 9.18 3.21 4.38
N ARG A 97 8.15 2.41 4.13
CA ARG A 97 6.76 2.86 4.27
C ARG A 97 5.89 1.71 4.79
N LYS A 98 5.26 1.94 5.94
CA LYS A 98 4.32 0.99 6.54
C LYS A 98 2.89 1.36 6.21
N ARG A 99 2.09 0.36 5.82
CA ARG A 99 0.67 0.53 5.52
C ARG A 99 -0.15 -0.58 6.15
N VAL A 100 -1.33 -0.20 6.61
CA VAL A 100 -2.39 -1.14 6.99
C VAL A 100 -3.23 -1.38 5.77
N ILE A 101 -3.44 -2.65 5.46
CA ILE A 101 -4.37 -3.08 4.41
C ILE A 101 -5.44 -3.93 5.07
N LEU A 102 -6.72 -3.58 4.84
CA LEU A 102 -7.85 -4.41 5.18
C LEU A 102 -8.51 -4.89 3.90
N VAL A 103 -8.82 -6.17 3.84
CA VAL A 103 -9.55 -6.77 2.72
C VAL A 103 -10.79 -7.46 3.27
N GLY A 104 -11.95 -7.10 2.77
CA GLY A 104 -13.22 -7.73 3.13
C GLY A 104 -13.90 -8.34 1.91
N SER A 105 -14.65 -9.42 2.12
CA SER A 105 -15.42 -10.08 1.07
C SER A 105 -16.79 -10.54 1.56
N ASN A 106 -17.78 -10.50 0.67
CA ASN A 106 -19.11 -11.09 0.89
C ASN A 106 -19.16 -12.59 0.57
N ASP A 107 -18.10 -13.18 0.06
CA ASP A 107 -17.94 -14.62 -0.05
C ASP A 107 -17.44 -15.19 1.28
N PRO A 108 -18.21 -16.07 1.97
CA PRO A 108 -17.78 -16.65 3.24
C PRO A 108 -16.62 -17.64 3.09
N LEU A 109 -16.33 -18.10 1.88
CA LEU A 109 -15.21 -19.00 1.57
C LEU A 109 -13.97 -18.22 1.09
N PHE A 110 -14.08 -16.90 0.94
CA PHE A 110 -12.95 -16.09 0.52
C PHE A 110 -11.87 -16.08 1.60
N SER A 111 -10.70 -16.55 1.23
CA SER A 111 -9.48 -16.43 2.01
C SER A 111 -8.40 -15.79 1.16
N ILE A 112 -7.69 -14.85 1.71
CA ILE A 112 -6.55 -14.21 1.07
C ILE A 112 -5.43 -14.04 2.10
N GLU A 113 -4.25 -14.48 1.72
CA GLU A 113 -3.03 -14.28 2.48
C GLU A 113 -2.36 -12.96 2.09
N PRO A 114 -1.54 -12.37 2.97
CA PRO A 114 -0.76 -11.21 2.60
C PRO A 114 0.16 -11.56 1.41
N PRO A 115 0.49 -10.59 0.56
CA PRO A 115 1.48 -10.82 -0.50
C PRO A 115 2.77 -11.39 0.08
N GLN A 116 3.34 -12.40 -0.58
CA GLN A 116 4.62 -12.96 -0.17
C GLN A 116 5.70 -11.86 -0.22
N LYS A 117 6.49 -11.76 0.83
CA LYS A 117 7.62 -10.86 0.84
C LYS A 117 8.64 -11.30 -0.20
N LEU A 118 9.15 -10.35 -0.94
CA LEU A 118 10.17 -10.57 -1.97
C LEU A 118 11.59 -10.47 -1.38
N THR A 119 11.76 -9.63 -0.34
CA THR A 119 13.02 -9.38 0.33
C THR A 119 12.80 -9.37 1.83
N GLU A 120 13.40 -10.29 2.58
CA GLU A 120 13.25 -10.37 4.03
C GLU A 120 14.37 -9.64 4.76
N ASP A 121 15.61 -9.87 4.33
CA ASP A 121 16.80 -9.32 4.94
C ASP A 121 17.06 -7.90 4.46
N LYS A 122 17.57 -7.07 5.37
CA LYS A 122 17.88 -5.66 5.08
C LYS A 122 18.91 -5.50 3.96
N GLU A 123 19.80 -6.45 3.84
CA GLU A 123 20.87 -6.51 2.84
C GLU A 123 20.31 -6.68 1.41
N SER A 124 19.13 -7.30 1.29
CA SER A 124 18.42 -7.51 0.01
C SER A 124 17.45 -6.39 -0.35
N TRP A 125 17.27 -5.37 0.52
CA TRP A 125 16.39 -4.25 0.21
C TRP A 125 16.97 -3.35 -0.87
N VAL A 126 16.13 -2.97 -1.82
CA VAL A 126 16.49 -1.96 -2.82
C VAL A 126 16.64 -0.60 -2.14
N SER A 127 17.79 0.02 -2.29
CA SER A 127 18.04 1.36 -1.78
C SER A 127 17.64 2.45 -2.77
N VAL A 128 17.48 3.68 -2.28
CA VAL A 128 17.29 4.86 -3.15
C VAL A 128 18.47 5.04 -4.11
N LYS A 129 19.69 4.71 -3.66
CA LYS A 129 20.88 4.74 -4.50
C LYS A 129 20.75 3.75 -5.65
N ASP A 130 20.36 2.51 -5.38
CA ASP A 130 20.18 1.49 -6.42
C ASP A 130 19.15 1.91 -7.48
N ALA A 131 18.13 2.66 -7.06
CA ALA A 131 17.07 3.11 -7.95
C ALA A 131 17.43 4.34 -8.79
N LEU A 132 18.23 5.29 -8.25
CA LEU A 132 18.37 6.65 -8.80
C LEU A 132 19.78 7.04 -9.17
N SER A 133 20.82 6.22 -8.94
CA SER A 133 22.22 6.62 -9.16
C SER A 133 22.58 6.93 -10.63
N ASP A 134 21.79 6.43 -11.58
CA ASP A 134 21.96 6.70 -13.01
C ASP A 134 21.25 7.98 -13.49
N LEU A 135 20.48 8.67 -12.62
CA LEU A 135 19.81 9.91 -12.96
C LEU A 135 20.74 11.12 -12.79
N PRO A 136 20.56 12.18 -13.61
CA PRO A 136 21.31 13.41 -13.44
C PRO A 136 20.98 14.10 -12.09
N PRO A 137 21.96 14.70 -11.41
CA PRO A 137 21.70 15.49 -10.22
C PRO A 137 20.86 16.73 -10.56
N LEU A 138 19.88 17.02 -9.72
CA LEU A 138 19.01 18.19 -9.85
C LEU A 138 19.15 19.10 -8.63
N GLN A 139 19.08 20.42 -8.88
CA GLN A 139 18.94 21.40 -7.82
C GLN A 139 17.49 21.49 -7.35
N HIS A 140 17.28 22.07 -6.17
CA HIS A 140 15.92 22.27 -5.65
C HIS A 140 15.08 23.12 -6.61
N GLY A 141 13.94 22.60 -7.06
CA GLY A 141 13.04 23.25 -8.02
C GLY A 141 13.47 23.14 -9.49
N GLU A 142 14.56 22.46 -9.79
CA GLU A 142 15.03 22.28 -11.16
C GLU A 142 14.16 21.23 -11.89
N ASP A 143 13.77 21.56 -13.14
CA ASP A 143 13.11 20.61 -14.03
C ASP A 143 14.15 19.69 -14.72
N GLY A 144 13.99 18.39 -14.52
CA GLY A 144 14.83 17.37 -15.13
C GLY A 144 14.29 16.77 -16.42
N SER A 145 13.14 17.22 -16.92
CA SER A 145 12.43 16.58 -18.04
C SER A 145 13.21 16.54 -19.36
N GLY A 146 14.18 17.41 -19.55
CA GLY A 146 15.06 17.43 -20.72
C GLY A 146 16.44 16.82 -20.51
N LYS A 147 16.70 16.24 -19.33
CA LYS A 147 18.02 15.68 -19.02
C LYS A 147 18.10 14.19 -19.37
N TYR A 148 19.29 13.76 -19.76
CA TYR A 148 19.58 12.35 -20.03
C TYR A 148 20.17 11.68 -18.80
N TYR A 149 20.07 10.33 -18.75
CA TYR A 149 20.78 9.53 -17.77
C TYR A 149 22.29 9.80 -17.86
N ILE A 150 22.95 9.88 -16.70
CA ILE A 150 24.41 10.14 -16.64
C ILE A 150 25.24 8.88 -16.85
N HIS A 151 24.64 7.71 -16.62
CA HIS A 151 25.27 6.41 -16.79
C HIS A 151 24.29 5.41 -17.43
N HIS A 152 24.80 4.34 -17.97
CA HIS A 152 24.01 3.16 -18.26
C HIS A 152 23.51 2.53 -16.94
N PRO A 153 22.36 1.81 -16.97
CA PRO A 153 21.90 1.07 -15.80
C PRO A 153 23.01 0.19 -15.20
N GLU A 154 23.28 0.33 -13.91
CA GLU A 154 24.36 -0.36 -13.20
C GLU A 154 23.89 -1.61 -12.46
N ASN A 155 22.56 -1.78 -12.36
CA ASN A 155 21.94 -2.91 -11.66
C ASN A 155 20.60 -3.29 -12.29
N ASP A 156 20.09 -4.47 -11.95
CA ASP A 156 18.83 -5.00 -12.48
C ASP A 156 17.61 -4.14 -12.11
N TYR A 157 17.63 -3.43 -10.96
CA TYR A 157 16.52 -2.55 -10.60
C TYR A 157 16.43 -1.35 -11.55
N GLN A 158 17.56 -0.75 -11.93
CA GLN A 158 17.58 0.32 -12.93
C GLN A 158 17.17 -0.20 -14.32
N LEU A 159 17.66 -1.39 -14.73
CA LEU A 159 17.21 -2.04 -15.97
C LEU A 159 15.69 -2.20 -15.99
N PHE A 160 15.11 -2.67 -14.90
CA PHE A 160 13.66 -2.82 -14.75
C PHE A 160 12.93 -1.45 -14.83
N MET A 161 13.39 -0.46 -14.07
CA MET A 161 12.75 0.87 -14.02
C MET A 161 12.87 1.64 -15.34
N ARG A 162 13.86 1.33 -16.19
CA ARG A 162 14.04 1.90 -17.54
C ARG A 162 13.34 1.09 -18.63
N GLY A 163 12.67 -0.02 -18.28
CA GLY A 163 11.98 -0.88 -19.23
C GLY A 163 12.92 -1.75 -20.09
N ASN A 164 14.18 -1.90 -19.68
CA ASN A 164 15.15 -2.75 -20.39
C ASN A 164 14.93 -4.24 -20.08
N ILE A 165 14.32 -4.55 -18.94
CA ILE A 165 13.87 -5.88 -18.58
C ILE A 165 12.43 -5.82 -18.08
N THR A 166 11.70 -6.92 -18.20
CA THR A 166 10.33 -7.07 -17.73
C THR A 166 10.26 -7.29 -16.21
N PRO A 167 9.09 -7.09 -15.57
CA PRO A 167 8.89 -7.46 -14.17
C PRO A 167 9.22 -8.94 -13.89
N SER A 168 8.88 -9.84 -14.82
CA SER A 168 9.15 -11.27 -14.69
C SER A 168 10.65 -11.57 -14.73
N GLU A 169 11.39 -10.93 -15.64
CA GLU A 169 12.85 -11.08 -15.70
C GLU A 169 13.53 -10.53 -14.44
N TYR A 170 13.06 -9.39 -13.92
CA TYR A 170 13.57 -8.85 -12.66
C TYR A 170 13.36 -9.83 -11.50
N TYR A 171 12.14 -10.39 -11.39
CA TYR A 171 11.81 -11.37 -10.38
C TYR A 171 12.68 -12.63 -10.46
N GLU A 172 12.82 -13.21 -11.65
CA GLU A 172 13.62 -14.41 -11.89
C GLU A 172 15.10 -14.23 -11.53
N ARG A 173 15.66 -13.04 -11.77
CA ARG A 173 17.06 -12.73 -11.51
C ARG A 173 17.37 -12.45 -10.04
N ASN A 174 16.46 -11.75 -9.34
CA ASN A 174 16.78 -11.14 -8.04
C ASN A 174 16.02 -11.74 -6.86
N ILE A 175 14.89 -12.41 -7.10
CA ILE A 175 13.97 -12.83 -6.04
C ILE A 175 13.82 -14.34 -5.99
N LYS A 176 13.51 -14.98 -7.10
CA LYS A 176 13.32 -16.43 -7.18
C LYS A 176 14.50 -17.27 -6.67
N PRO A 177 15.77 -16.89 -6.86
CA PRO A 177 16.90 -17.66 -6.32
C PRO A 177 16.93 -17.73 -4.78
N SER A 178 16.18 -16.85 -4.11
CA SER A 178 16.12 -16.74 -2.63
C SER A 178 14.96 -17.52 -2.03
N LEU A 179 14.08 -18.08 -2.85
CA LEU A 179 12.91 -18.89 -2.46
C LEU A 179 13.18 -20.38 -2.70
#